data_1780a1f46de139fefaed13e1e355d7b6
#
_entry.id   1780a1f46de139fefaed13e1e355d7b6
#
_cell.length_a   1.000
_cell.length_b   1.000
_cell.length_c   1.000
_cell.angle_alpha   90.00
_cell.angle_beta   90.00
_cell.angle_gamma   90.00
#
_symmetry.space_group_name_H-M   'P 1'
#
loop_
_entity.id
_entity.type
_entity.pdbx_description
1 polymer ?
#
loop_
_entity_poly.entity_id
_entity_poly.type
_entity_poly.pdbx_seq_one_letter_code
_entity_poly.pdbx_strand_id
1 'polypeptide(L)' 'MATRPTHYVYTVKAGKEKDSSFWTKIGVVFTHNDGQGFNVMLDAVPLDGKLTIRPIEK' A
#
# COMPACT_ATOMS: atom_id res chain seq x y z
N MET A 1 19.25 6.50 -11.80
CA MET A 1 18.38 7.44 -11.10
C MET A 1 17.53 6.72 -10.07
N ALA A 2 17.56 7.19 -8.86
CA ALA A 2 16.78 6.54 -7.82
C ALA A 2 15.30 6.81 -8.02
N THR A 3 14.52 5.76 -8.03
CA THR A 3 13.07 5.87 -8.14
C THR A 3 12.50 5.79 -6.75
N ARG A 4 11.71 6.78 -6.39
CA ARG A 4 11.06 6.80 -5.09
C ARG A 4 9.64 6.26 -5.22
N PRO A 5 9.20 5.50 -4.22
CA PRO A 5 7.81 5.05 -4.23
C PRO A 5 6.86 6.25 -4.14
N THR A 6 5.76 6.15 -4.84
CA THR A 6 4.75 7.21 -4.83
C THR A 6 3.62 6.93 -3.86
N HIS A 7 3.45 5.66 -3.50
CA HIS A 7 2.37 5.24 -2.61
C HIS A 7 2.87 4.13 -1.71
N TYR A 8 2.19 3.95 -0.59
CA TYR A 8 2.37 2.78 0.26
C TYR A 8 1.16 1.87 0.15
N VAL A 9 1.40 0.57 0.29
CA VAL A 9 0.33 -0.42 0.28
C VAL A 9 0.12 -0.88 1.71
N TYR A 10 -1.14 -0.88 2.13
CA TYR A 10 -1.51 -1.28 3.48
C TYR A 10 -2.55 -2.39 3.43
N THR A 11 -2.51 -3.25 4.43
CA THR A 11 -3.66 -4.09 4.72
C THR A 11 -4.37 -3.51 5.94
N VAL A 12 -5.66 -3.44 5.88
CA VAL A 12 -6.46 -2.85 6.96
C VAL A 12 -7.31 -3.96 7.55
N LYS A 13 -7.13 -4.20 8.84
CA LYS A 13 -7.90 -5.20 9.56
C LYS A 13 -8.79 -4.54 10.58
N ALA A 14 -10.03 -5.02 10.66
CA ALA A 14 -10.95 -4.55 11.68
C ALA A 14 -10.47 -5.02 13.04
N GLY A 15 -10.47 -4.09 14.00
CA GLY A 15 -10.15 -4.43 15.37
C GLY A 15 -11.34 -5.05 16.07
N LYS A 16 -11.15 -5.38 17.35
CA LYS A 16 -12.22 -5.95 18.15
C LYS A 16 -13.31 -4.96 18.45
N GLU A 17 -12.98 -3.69 18.46
CA GLU A 17 -13.95 -2.63 18.71
C GLU A 17 -14.41 -2.07 17.37
N LYS A 18 -15.62 -1.52 17.36
CA LYS A 18 -16.28 -1.06 16.17
C LYS A 18 -15.44 -0.09 15.33
N ASP A 19 -14.76 0.82 15.99
CA ASP A 19 -14.03 1.87 15.31
C ASP A 19 -12.54 1.60 15.22
N SER A 20 -12.12 0.41 15.65
CA SER A 20 -10.71 0.04 15.60
C SER A 20 -10.35 -0.53 14.24
N SER A 21 -9.26 -0.06 13.72
CA SER A 21 -8.69 -0.68 12.53
C SER A 21 -7.19 -0.63 12.65
N PHE A 22 -6.55 -1.67 12.14
CA PHE A 22 -5.10 -1.75 12.16
C PHE A 22 -4.59 -1.68 10.73
N TRP A 23 -3.73 -0.71 10.50
CA TRP A 23 -3.13 -0.49 9.19
C TRP A 23 -1.71 -1.01 9.24
N THR A 24 -1.42 -2.00 8.41
CA THR A 24 -0.09 -2.56 8.32
C THR A 24 0.46 -2.30 6.93
N LYS A 25 1.61 -1.64 6.87
CA LYS A 25 2.26 -1.40 5.59
C LYS A 25 2.87 -2.70 5.11
N ILE A 26 2.47 -3.13 3.92
CA ILE A 26 2.93 -4.40 3.36
C ILE A 26 3.67 -4.22 2.04
N GLY A 27 3.77 -3.01 1.54
CA GLY A 27 4.49 -2.81 0.29
C GLY A 27 4.54 -1.36 -0.11
N VAL A 28 5.05 -1.15 -1.30
CA VAL A 28 5.19 0.18 -1.88
C VAL A 28 4.76 0.15 -3.34
N VAL A 29 4.43 1.31 -3.87
CA VAL A 29 4.02 1.46 -5.26
C VAL A 29 4.93 2.47 -5.94
N PHE A 30 5.41 2.11 -7.11
CA PHE A 30 6.19 3.00 -7.97
C PHE A 30 5.38 3.33 -9.20
N THR A 31 5.27 4.61 -9.53
CA THR A 31 4.61 5.03 -10.75
C THR A 31 5.57 4.87 -11.93
N HIS A 32 5.05 4.36 -13.05
CA HIS A 32 5.85 4.26 -14.25
C HIS A 32 6.21 5.65 -14.77
N ASN A 33 7.35 5.75 -15.44
CA ASN A 33 7.82 7.03 -15.96
C ASN A 33 6.87 7.64 -16.98
N ASP A 34 6.12 6.82 -17.69
CA ASP A 34 5.17 7.29 -18.69
C ASP A 34 3.83 7.68 -18.07
N GLY A 35 3.67 7.49 -16.76
CA GLY A 35 2.44 7.82 -16.08
C GLY A 35 1.28 6.87 -16.38
N GLN A 36 1.55 5.77 -17.08
CA GLN A 36 0.51 4.88 -17.57
C GLN A 36 0.27 3.68 -16.67
N GLY A 37 1.05 3.52 -15.64
CA GLY A 37 0.86 2.36 -14.79
C GLY A 37 1.68 2.42 -13.53
N PHE A 38 1.57 1.35 -12.74
CA PHE A 38 2.23 1.27 -11.45
C PHE A 38 2.86 -0.10 -11.28
N ASN A 39 3.97 -0.13 -10.58
CA ASN A 39 4.54 -1.36 -10.09
C ASN A 39 4.30 -1.42 -8.59
N VAL A 40 3.70 -2.50 -8.14
CA VAL A 40 3.43 -2.72 -6.73
C VAL A 40 4.37 -3.81 -6.24
N MET A 41 5.17 -3.47 -5.24
CA MET A 41 6.10 -4.43 -4.64
C MET A 41 5.63 -4.74 -3.23
N LEU A 42 5.28 -5.98 -3.00
CA LEU A 42 4.72 -6.41 -1.72
C LEU A 42 5.74 -7.22 -0.94
N ASP A 43 5.86 -6.91 0.34
CA ASP A 43 6.64 -7.72 1.28
C ASP A 43 5.80 -8.83 1.89
N ALA A 44 4.48 -8.65 1.84
CA ALA A 44 3.54 -9.63 2.36
C ALA A 44 2.29 -9.58 1.51
N VAL A 45 1.54 -10.67 1.51
CA VAL A 45 0.31 -10.77 0.73
C VAL A 45 -0.86 -10.85 1.70
N PRO A 46 -1.87 -9.98 1.56
CA PRO A 46 -3.04 -10.07 2.44
C PRO A 46 -3.85 -11.32 2.12
N LEU A 47 -4.23 -12.04 3.16
CA LEU A 47 -4.96 -13.28 2.99
C LEU A 47 -6.40 -13.06 2.53
N ASP A 48 -6.95 -11.90 2.83
CA ASP A 48 -8.31 -11.57 2.42
C ASP A 48 -8.38 -11.02 0.98
N GLY A 49 -7.22 -10.86 0.35
CA GLY A 49 -7.17 -10.37 -1.02
C GLY A 49 -7.40 -8.88 -1.17
N LYS A 50 -7.51 -8.15 -0.08
CA LYS A 50 -7.76 -6.71 -0.13
C LYS A 50 -6.52 -5.94 0.30
N LEU A 51 -6.25 -4.86 -0.39
CA LEU A 51 -5.19 -3.95 0.01
C LEU A 51 -5.64 -2.52 -0.23
N THR A 52 -5.04 -1.62 0.52
CA THR A 52 -5.34 -0.21 0.43
C THR A 52 -4.06 0.53 0.06
N ILE A 53 -4.16 1.40 -0.93
CA ILE A 53 -3.02 2.15 -1.42
C ILE A 53 -3.27 3.61 -1.11
N ARG A 54 -2.28 4.24 -0.44
CA ARG A 54 -2.37 5.65 -0.09
C ARG A 54 -1.14 6.39 -0.60
N PRO A 55 -1.31 7.60 -1.08
CA PRO A 55 -0.14 8.38 -1.51
C PRO A 55 0.74 8.71 -0.32
N ILE A 56 2.04 8.76 -0.58
CA ILE A 56 3.00 9.13 0.44
C ILE A 56 2.94 10.64 0.63
N GLU A 57 2.67 11.06 1.84
CA GLU A 57 2.66 12.48 2.16
C GLU A 57 4.00 12.87 2.75
N LYS A 58 4.45 14.03 2.34
CA LYS A 58 5.70 14.58 2.87
C LYS A 58 5.46 15.33 4.16
#